data_cd721553634b6472c23215d75e9fd115
#
_entry.id   cd721553634b6472c23215d75e9fd115
#
_cell.length_a   1.000
_cell.length_b   1.000
_cell.length_c   1.000
_cell.angle_alpha   90.00
_cell.angle_beta   90.00
_cell.angle_gamma   90.00
#
_symmetry.space_group_name_H-M   'P 1'
#
loop_
_entity.id
_entity.type
_entity.pdbx_description
1 polymer ?
#
loop_
_entity_poly.entity_id
_entity_poly.type
_entity_poly.pdbx_seq_one_letter_code
_entity_poly.pdbx_strand_id
1 'polypeptide(L)' 'MYKYKLYYDGGFLRDSVDLGYTFESEEEAQEDAEMEIESRISDWEIDGCEYDKELFEVIIEEV' A
#
# COMPACT_ATOMS: atom_id res chain seq x y z
N MET A 1 -15.89 6.65 -5.83
CA MET A 1 -14.68 5.84 -6.02
C MET A 1 -13.69 6.11 -4.90
N TYR A 2 -12.84 5.15 -4.60
CA TYR A 2 -11.85 5.24 -3.54
C TYR A 2 -10.45 5.00 -4.09
N LYS A 3 -9.47 5.55 -3.39
CA LYS A 3 -8.05 5.32 -3.66
C LYS A 3 -7.32 5.07 -2.36
N TYR A 4 -6.09 4.55 -2.43
CA TYR A 4 -5.25 4.43 -1.24
C TYR A 4 -3.89 5.08 -1.46
N LYS A 5 -3.29 5.49 -0.36
CA LYS A 5 -1.90 5.90 -0.28
C LYS A 5 -1.20 4.98 0.68
N LEU A 6 -0.01 4.53 0.32
CA LEU A 6 0.78 3.62 1.12
C LEU A 6 2.01 4.34 1.65
N TYR A 7 2.24 4.20 2.95
CA TYR A 7 3.38 4.78 3.66
C TYR A 7 4.15 3.69 4.39
N TYR A 8 5.44 3.91 4.59
CA TYR A 8 6.28 3.09 5.44
C TYR A 8 7.16 4.00 6.29
N ASP A 9 7.10 3.81 7.62
CA ASP A 9 7.85 4.61 8.60
C ASP A 9 7.70 6.12 8.37
N GLY A 10 6.48 6.55 8.03
CA GLY A 10 6.16 7.93 7.75
C GLY A 10 6.55 8.42 6.36
N GLY A 11 7.22 7.61 5.57
CA GLY A 11 7.62 7.95 4.21
C GLY A 11 6.62 7.47 3.17
N PHE A 12 6.27 8.32 2.21
CA PHE A 12 5.37 7.97 1.12
C PHE A 12 5.99 6.92 0.21
N LEU A 13 5.27 5.84 -0.07
CA LEU A 13 5.70 4.79 -0.98
C LEU A 13 4.95 4.83 -2.31
N ARG A 14 3.62 4.86 -2.27
CA ARG A 14 2.82 4.70 -3.47
C ARG A 14 1.40 5.22 -3.29
N ASP A 15 0.82 5.70 -4.40
CA ASP A 15 -0.57 6.10 -4.51
C ASP A 15 -1.21 5.23 -5.60
N SER A 16 -2.39 4.66 -5.33
CA SER A 16 -3.08 3.81 -6.31
C SER A 16 -3.47 4.56 -7.59
N VAL A 17 -3.70 5.85 -7.50
CA VAL A 17 -4.02 6.68 -8.67
C VAL A 17 -2.82 6.77 -9.63
N ASP A 18 -1.61 6.81 -9.12
CA ASP A 18 -0.38 6.79 -9.93
C ASP A 18 -0.24 5.49 -10.71
N LEU A 19 -0.83 4.40 -10.21
CA LEU A 19 -0.91 3.11 -10.89
C LEU A 19 -2.11 3.01 -11.83
N GLY A 20 -3.00 4.01 -11.84
CA GLY A 20 -4.21 4.00 -12.63
C GLY A 20 -5.37 3.23 -12.01
N TYR A 21 -5.32 2.94 -10.71
CA TYR A 21 -6.35 2.17 -10.02
C TYR A 21 -7.23 3.04 -9.12
N THR A 22 -8.55 2.86 -9.27
CA THR A 22 -9.55 3.33 -8.31
C THR A 22 -10.46 2.15 -7.98
N PHE A 23 -11.15 2.22 -6.85
CA PHE A 23 -11.94 1.12 -6.31
C PHE A 23 -13.36 1.58 -6.01
N GLU A 24 -14.31 0.67 -6.12
CA GLU A 24 -15.73 0.97 -5.86
C GLU A 24 -16.05 1.05 -4.38
N SER A 25 -15.24 0.40 -3.53
CA SER A 25 -15.45 0.40 -2.08
C SER A 25 -14.13 0.56 -1.33
N GLU A 26 -14.22 1.00 -0.07
CA GLU A 26 -13.07 1.08 0.81
C GLU A 26 -12.43 -0.28 1.04
N GLU A 27 -13.26 -1.32 1.16
CA GLU A 27 -12.81 -2.69 1.36
C GLU A 27 -11.92 -3.17 0.21
N GLU A 28 -12.33 -2.92 -1.03
CA GLU A 28 -11.53 -3.27 -2.20
C GLU A 28 -10.20 -2.53 -2.23
N ALA A 29 -10.21 -1.24 -1.90
CA ALA A 29 -8.98 -0.44 -1.82
C ALA A 29 -8.05 -0.99 -0.74
N GLN A 30 -8.59 -1.35 0.41
CA GLN A 30 -7.81 -1.91 1.51
C GLN A 30 -7.18 -3.26 1.12
N GLU A 31 -7.93 -4.13 0.48
CA GLU A 31 -7.43 -5.43 0.04
C GLU A 31 -6.28 -5.29 -0.94
N ASP A 32 -6.41 -4.38 -1.91
CA ASP A 32 -5.35 -4.13 -2.88
C ASP A 32 -4.11 -3.55 -2.21
N ALA A 33 -4.29 -2.63 -1.27
CA ALA A 33 -3.18 -2.06 -0.51
C ALA A 33 -2.43 -3.14 0.28
N GLU A 34 -3.15 -4.08 0.89
CA GLU A 34 -2.54 -5.20 1.60
C GLU A 34 -1.72 -6.11 0.68
N MET A 35 -2.20 -6.35 -0.53
CA MET A 35 -1.46 -7.11 -1.53
C MET A 35 -0.18 -6.38 -1.94
N GLU A 36 -0.23 -5.07 -2.08
CA GLU A 36 0.95 -4.27 -2.39
C GLU A 36 1.99 -4.33 -1.25
N ILE A 37 1.53 -4.29 0.00
CA ILE A 37 2.40 -4.44 1.17
C ILE A 37 3.10 -5.80 1.13
N GLU A 38 2.37 -6.87 0.88
CA GLU A 38 2.94 -8.22 0.80
C GLU A 38 3.98 -8.33 -0.32
N SER A 39 3.71 -7.72 -1.46
CA SER A 39 4.66 -7.69 -2.58
C SER A 39 5.96 -6.98 -2.19
N ARG A 40 5.86 -5.87 -1.48
CA ARG A 40 7.04 -5.14 -1.02
C ARG A 40 7.84 -5.91 0.01
N ILE A 41 7.16 -6.57 0.93
CA ILE A 41 7.81 -7.42 1.93
C ILE A 41 8.58 -8.54 1.25
N SER A 42 7.98 -9.19 0.26
CA SER A 42 8.63 -10.25 -0.52
C SER A 42 9.90 -9.75 -1.19
N ASP A 43 9.85 -8.59 -1.84
CA ASP A 43 11.03 -7.99 -2.48
C ASP A 43 12.13 -7.67 -1.47
N TRP A 44 11.77 -7.15 -0.30
CA TRP A 44 12.74 -6.84 0.75
C TRP A 44 13.37 -8.09 1.35
N GLU A 45 12.62 -9.15 1.50
CA GLU A 45 13.15 -10.44 1.98
C GLU A 45 14.17 -11.03 1.00
N ILE A 46 13.88 -10.94 -0.31
CA ILE A 46 14.80 -11.40 -1.37
C ILE A 46 16.09 -10.58 -1.33
N ASP A 47 16.00 -9.27 -1.14
CA ASP A 47 17.15 -8.38 -1.09
C ASP A 47 17.90 -8.42 0.25
N GLY A 48 17.35 -9.11 1.24
CA GLY A 48 17.94 -9.18 2.57
C GLY A 48 17.78 -7.90 3.40
N CYS A 49 16.81 -7.05 3.05
CA CYS A 49 16.53 -5.82 3.78
C CYS A 49 15.75 -6.10 5.07
N GLU A 50 16.05 -5.35 6.11
CA GLU A 50 15.26 -5.38 7.34
C GLU A 50 14.00 -4.54 7.17
N TYR A 51 12.88 -5.02 7.71
CA TYR A 51 11.63 -4.28 7.69
C TYR A 51 10.81 -4.58 8.95
N ASP A 52 9.88 -3.69 9.27
CA ASP A 52 8.90 -3.91 10.33
C ASP A 52 7.51 -3.73 9.73
N LYS A 53 6.73 -4.80 9.71
CA LYS A 53 5.38 -4.81 9.13
C LYS A 53 4.45 -3.80 9.79
N GLU A 54 4.66 -3.48 11.06
CA GLU A 54 3.84 -2.54 11.81
C GLU A 54 4.05 -1.08 11.36
N LEU A 55 5.14 -0.79 10.65
CA LEU A 55 5.44 0.54 10.16
C LEU A 55 4.71 0.88 8.85
N PHE A 56 4.05 -0.09 8.23
CA PHE A 56 3.21 0.18 7.06
C PHE A 56 1.91 0.86 7.47
N GLU A 57 1.53 1.90 6.73
CA GLU A 57 0.30 2.64 6.94
C GLU A 57 -0.44 2.79 5.62
N VAL A 58 -1.74 2.55 5.64
CA VAL A 58 -2.61 2.69 4.48
C VAL A 58 -3.64 3.78 4.79
N ILE A 59 -3.75 4.75 3.89
CA ILE A 59 -4.76 5.80 3.98
C ILE A 59 -5.73 5.63 2.81
N ILE A 60 -7.00 5.40 3.11
CA ILE A 60 -8.06 5.27 2.12
C ILE A 60 -8.76 6.62 1.99
N GLU A 61 -8.86 7.13 0.77
CA GLU A 61 -9.51 8.40 0.48
C GLU A 61 -10.59 8.22 -0.59
N GLU A 62 -11.65 9.00 -0.49
CA GLU A 62 -12.67 9.08 -1.52
C GLU A 62 -12.19 10.01 -2.64
N VAL A 63 -12.39 9.56 -3.87
CA VAL A 63 -11.98 10.32 -5.07
C VAL A 63 -13.17 11.07 -5.65
#